data_70fa94e1a25b1313fb4dc0b40462ace4
#
_entry.id   70fa94e1a25b1313fb4dc0b40462ace4
#
_cell.length_a   1.000
_cell.length_b   1.000
_cell.length_c   1.000
_cell.angle_alpha   90.00
_cell.angle_beta   90.00
_cell.angle_gamma   90.00
#
_symmetry.space_group_name_H-M   'P 1'
#
loop_
_entity.id
_entity.type
_entity.pdbx_description
1 polymer ?
#
loop_
_entity_poly.entity_id
_entity_poly.type
_entity_poly.pdbx_seq_one_letter_code
_entity_poly.pdbx_strand_id
1 'polypeptide(L)'
;MYQFLMDFGRFSLVGLKRAFDFKGTATKPEFWFFFLFFFVAYAVVWVLDHFFLTATVNIKALPLGELLPGGYVDPEVGIAVLLFRPVMAIPTLSATVRRLNDIGKSGWWSCLWVLPVPVLGWFWLIPWLLRPSQANKSGK
;
A
#
# COMPACT_ATOMS: atom_id res chain seq x y z
N MET A 1 -19.85 -13.34 -7.86
CA MET A 1 -19.16 -13.52 -6.56
C MET A 1 -17.92 -14.40 -6.69
N TYR A 2 -18.01 -15.59 -7.28
CA TYR A 2 -16.86 -16.50 -7.45
C TYR A 2 -15.71 -15.90 -8.28
N GLN A 3 -16.01 -15.26 -9.40
CA GLN A 3 -15.03 -14.57 -10.25
C GLN A 3 -14.26 -13.47 -9.45
N PHE A 4 -14.97 -12.68 -8.65
CA PHE A 4 -14.37 -11.65 -7.82
C PHE A 4 -13.34 -12.23 -6.83
N LEU A 5 -13.68 -13.35 -6.16
CA LEU A 5 -12.77 -13.99 -5.20
C LEU A 5 -11.52 -14.57 -5.89
N MET A 6 -11.69 -15.14 -7.09
CA MET A 6 -10.58 -15.64 -7.90
C MET A 6 -9.64 -14.51 -8.33
N ASP A 7 -10.21 -13.41 -8.84
CA ASP A 7 -9.42 -12.23 -9.25
C ASP A 7 -8.75 -11.57 -8.07
N PHE A 8 -9.43 -11.46 -6.93
CA PHE A 8 -8.85 -10.94 -5.68
C PHE A 8 -7.63 -11.77 -5.24
N GLY A 9 -7.76 -13.08 -5.15
CA GLY A 9 -6.65 -13.96 -4.77
C GLY A 9 -5.48 -13.89 -5.75
N ARG A 10 -5.77 -13.94 -7.06
CA ARG A 10 -4.78 -13.87 -8.13
C ARG A 10 -3.99 -12.56 -8.10
N PHE A 11 -4.66 -11.42 -8.07
CA PHE A 11 -3.99 -10.12 -8.09
C PHE A 11 -3.25 -9.81 -6.79
N SER A 12 -3.75 -10.28 -5.64
CA SER A 12 -3.07 -10.16 -4.36
C SER A 12 -1.74 -10.92 -4.37
N LEU A 13 -1.75 -12.16 -4.85
CA LEU A 13 -0.53 -12.97 -4.98
C LEU A 13 0.46 -12.38 -5.99
N VAL A 14 -0.01 -11.87 -7.11
CA VAL A 14 0.83 -11.17 -8.09
C VAL A 14 1.48 -9.95 -7.46
N GLY A 15 0.74 -9.14 -6.71
CA GLY A 15 1.26 -7.99 -6.00
C GLY A 15 2.37 -8.34 -5.01
N LEU A 16 2.18 -9.40 -4.23
CA LEU A 16 3.20 -9.89 -3.28
C LEU A 16 4.43 -10.49 -3.99
N LYS A 17 4.23 -11.32 -5.02
CA LYS A 17 5.33 -11.90 -5.80
C LYS A 17 6.18 -10.85 -6.49
N ARG A 18 5.58 -9.75 -6.88
CA ARG A 18 6.25 -8.61 -7.54
C ARG A 18 6.59 -7.48 -6.58
N ALA A 19 6.74 -7.77 -5.28
CA ALA A 19 7.03 -6.78 -4.23
C ALA A 19 8.30 -5.96 -4.47
N PHE A 20 9.28 -6.53 -5.17
CA PHE A 20 10.56 -5.86 -5.49
C PHE A 20 10.67 -5.41 -6.97
N ASP A 21 9.59 -5.54 -7.73
CA ASP A 21 9.56 -5.10 -9.13
C ASP A 21 9.10 -3.63 -9.21
N PHE A 22 10.06 -2.72 -9.31
CA PHE A 22 9.83 -1.29 -9.45
C PHE A 22 9.83 -0.79 -10.90
N LYS A 23 10.17 -1.65 -11.87
CA LYS A 23 10.31 -1.28 -13.29
C LYS A 23 9.09 -1.66 -14.13
N GLY A 24 8.28 -2.60 -13.67
CA GLY A 24 7.11 -3.07 -14.39
C GLY A 24 5.96 -2.06 -14.42
N THR A 25 4.84 -2.49 -14.99
CA THR A 25 3.56 -1.77 -14.97
C THR A 25 2.51 -2.59 -14.22
N ALA A 26 1.54 -1.93 -13.65
CA ALA A 26 0.39 -2.56 -12.99
C ALA A 26 -0.90 -1.97 -13.56
N THR A 27 -1.80 -2.86 -14.00
CA THR A 27 -3.12 -2.44 -14.48
C THR A 27 -3.97 -1.89 -13.33
N LYS A 28 -5.00 -1.11 -13.68
CA LYS A 28 -5.92 -0.55 -12.68
C LYS A 28 -6.52 -1.64 -11.77
N PRO A 29 -7.10 -2.75 -12.27
CA PRO A 29 -7.64 -3.79 -11.40
C PRO A 29 -6.56 -4.45 -10.54
N GLU A 30 -5.38 -4.77 -11.09
CA GLU A 30 -4.26 -5.36 -10.34
C GLU A 30 -3.89 -4.50 -9.11
N PHE A 31 -3.75 -3.19 -9.31
CA PHE A 31 -3.44 -2.26 -8.23
C PHE A 31 -4.53 -2.20 -7.16
N TRP A 32 -5.81 -2.03 -7.57
CA TRP A 32 -6.90 -1.86 -6.62
C TRP A 32 -7.25 -3.14 -5.86
N PHE A 33 -7.14 -4.31 -6.47
CA PHE A 33 -7.31 -5.58 -5.77
C PHE A 33 -6.19 -5.83 -4.76
N PHE A 34 -4.95 -5.49 -5.12
CA PHE A 34 -3.83 -5.55 -4.17
C PHE A 34 -4.03 -4.57 -3.00
N PHE A 35 -4.49 -3.37 -3.28
CA PHE A 35 -4.74 -2.35 -2.26
C PHE A 35 -5.88 -2.76 -1.31
N LEU A 36 -6.94 -3.36 -1.85
CA LEU A 36 -8.01 -3.96 -1.05
C LEU A 36 -7.48 -5.09 -0.16
N PHE A 37 -6.63 -5.96 -0.70
CA PHE A 37 -5.96 -7.01 0.08
C PHE A 37 -5.16 -6.42 1.23
N PHE A 38 -4.40 -5.36 0.99
CA PHE A 38 -3.66 -4.65 2.02
C PHE A 38 -4.57 -4.18 3.16
N PHE A 39 -5.70 -3.56 2.84
CA PHE A 39 -6.66 -3.10 3.85
C PHE A 39 -7.28 -4.24 4.64
N VAL A 40 -7.67 -5.32 3.97
CA VAL A 40 -8.23 -6.50 4.64
C VAL A 40 -7.18 -7.14 5.56
N ALA A 41 -5.95 -7.32 5.08
CA ALA A 41 -4.86 -7.88 5.87
C ALA A 41 -4.54 -6.97 7.08
N TYR A 42 -4.50 -5.66 6.88
CA TYR A 42 -4.29 -4.69 7.96
C TYR A 42 -5.40 -4.77 9.02
N ALA A 43 -6.66 -4.84 8.59
CA ALA A 43 -7.80 -4.97 9.50
C ALA A 43 -7.74 -6.27 10.32
N VAL A 44 -7.36 -7.38 9.67
CA VAL A 44 -7.19 -8.68 10.36
C VAL A 44 -6.07 -8.57 11.40
N VAL A 45 -4.91 -8.03 11.04
CA VAL A 45 -3.77 -7.87 11.97
C VAL A 45 -4.15 -6.93 13.12
N TRP A 46 -4.87 -5.85 12.85
CA TRP A 46 -5.35 -4.91 13.86
C TRP A 46 -6.32 -5.58 14.85
N VAL A 47 -7.26 -6.39 14.35
CA VAL A 47 -8.19 -7.16 15.21
C VAL A 47 -7.43 -8.18 16.07
N LEU A 48 -6.47 -8.89 15.50
CA LEU A 48 -5.63 -9.84 16.25
C LEU A 48 -4.84 -9.15 17.34
N ASP A 49 -4.24 -7.99 17.05
CA ASP A 49 -3.53 -7.20 18.05
C ASP A 49 -4.45 -6.74 19.18
N HIS A 50 -5.62 -6.21 18.82
CA HIS A 50 -6.53 -5.61 19.79
C HIS A 50 -7.17 -6.66 20.71
N PHE A 51 -7.53 -7.84 20.19
CA PHE A 51 -8.29 -8.85 20.95
C PHE A 51 -7.41 -9.96 21.56
N PHE A 52 -6.27 -10.27 20.94
CA PHE A 52 -5.47 -11.44 21.33
C PHE A 52 -4.11 -11.10 21.91
N LEU A 53 -3.42 -10.14 21.36
CA LEU A 53 -2.05 -9.82 21.78
C LEU A 53 -1.98 -8.80 22.89
N THR A 54 -2.89 -7.84 22.92
CA THR A 54 -3.01 -6.74 23.91
C THR A 54 -1.70 -6.00 24.27
N ALA A 55 -0.63 -6.34 23.62
CA ALA A 55 0.68 -5.74 23.82
C ALA A 55 0.87 -4.55 22.87
N THR A 56 0.96 -3.35 23.42
CA THR A 56 1.17 -2.12 22.67
C THR A 56 2.57 -1.57 22.83
N VAL A 57 3.07 -0.90 21.81
CA VAL A 57 4.33 -0.18 21.81
C VAL A 57 4.06 1.29 21.53
N ASN A 58 4.60 2.16 22.35
CA ASN A 58 4.51 3.60 22.10
C ASN A 58 5.52 3.98 21.00
N ILE A 59 4.99 4.29 19.81
CA ILE A 59 5.81 4.64 18.63
C ILE A 59 6.68 5.87 18.91
N LYS A 60 6.22 6.83 19.70
CA LYS A 60 6.97 8.05 20.02
C LYS A 60 8.22 7.76 20.86
N ALA A 61 8.27 6.63 21.56
CA ALA A 61 9.44 6.19 22.29
C ALA A 61 10.54 5.58 21.40
N LEU A 62 10.22 5.29 20.12
CA LEU A 62 11.18 4.76 19.17
C LEU A 62 11.99 5.87 18.49
N PRO A 63 13.27 5.67 18.18
CA PRO A 63 14.04 6.62 17.39
C PRO A 63 13.37 6.79 16.02
N LEU A 64 13.13 8.06 15.64
CA LEU A 64 12.37 8.43 14.43
C LEU A 64 10.88 8.03 14.43
N GLY A 65 10.32 7.65 15.58
CA GLY A 65 8.92 7.24 15.70
C GLY A 65 7.92 8.29 15.22
N GLU A 66 8.24 9.57 15.39
CA GLU A 66 7.42 10.69 14.90
C GLU A 66 7.34 10.77 13.37
N LEU A 67 8.33 10.24 12.66
CA LEU A 67 8.35 10.21 11.19
C LEU A 67 7.57 9.01 10.61
N LEU A 68 7.19 8.03 11.44
CA LEU A 68 6.43 6.87 10.99
C LEU A 68 4.99 7.28 10.65
N PRO A 69 4.47 6.86 9.48
CA PRO A 69 3.08 7.10 9.12
C PRO A 69 2.12 6.58 10.20
N GLY A 70 1.27 7.45 10.70
CA GLY A 70 0.28 7.10 11.74
C GLY A 70 0.74 7.37 13.19
N GLY A 71 2.00 7.69 13.46
CA GLY A 71 2.47 8.04 14.81
C GLY A 71 1.82 9.28 15.42
N TYR A 72 1.27 10.15 14.56
CA TYR A 72 0.51 11.32 15.00
C TYR A 72 -0.92 11.02 15.41
N VAL A 73 -1.52 9.97 14.83
CA VAL A 73 -2.94 9.63 15.00
C VAL A 73 -3.11 8.68 16.17
N ASP A 74 -2.24 7.68 16.27
CA ASP A 74 -2.29 6.67 17.31
C ASP A 74 -0.85 6.33 17.75
N PRO A 75 -0.40 6.89 18.88
CA PRO A 75 0.95 6.65 19.38
C PRO A 75 1.14 5.26 19.97
N GLU A 76 0.05 4.58 20.38
CA GLU A 76 0.07 3.23 20.91
C GLU A 76 -0.36 2.24 19.85
N VAL A 77 0.60 1.49 19.32
CA VAL A 77 0.36 0.51 18.24
C VAL A 77 0.69 -0.88 18.74
N GLY A 78 -0.16 -1.83 18.39
CA GLY A 78 0.07 -3.23 18.67
C GLY A 78 1.31 -3.77 17.97
N ILE A 79 1.97 -4.75 18.57
CA ILE A 79 3.24 -5.31 18.06
C ILE A 79 3.07 -5.91 16.67
N ALA A 80 1.96 -6.62 16.40
CA ALA A 80 1.75 -7.23 15.10
C ALA A 80 1.53 -6.18 14.01
N VAL A 81 0.79 -5.10 14.30
CA VAL A 81 0.61 -3.96 13.39
C VAL A 81 1.94 -3.27 13.14
N LEU A 82 2.77 -3.08 14.17
CA LEU A 82 4.08 -2.45 14.05
C LEU A 82 5.02 -3.24 13.12
N LEU A 83 5.00 -4.57 13.19
CA LEU A 83 5.78 -5.45 12.30
C LEU A 83 5.17 -5.54 10.90
N PHE A 84 3.86 -5.52 10.78
CA PHE A 84 3.16 -5.60 9.51
C PHE A 84 3.42 -4.38 8.61
N ARG A 85 3.50 -3.17 9.19
CA ARG A 85 3.69 -1.92 8.45
C ARG A 85 4.95 -1.92 7.56
N PRO A 86 6.18 -2.18 8.06
CA PRO A 86 7.37 -2.18 7.21
C PRO A 86 7.37 -3.33 6.20
N VAL A 87 6.84 -4.50 6.56
CA VAL A 87 6.75 -5.65 5.65
C VAL A 87 5.87 -5.33 4.45
N MET A 88 4.73 -4.68 4.67
CA MET A 88 3.79 -4.31 3.61
C MET A 88 4.12 -2.99 2.91
N ALA A 89 5.00 -2.17 3.48
CA ALA A 89 5.43 -0.92 2.84
C ALA A 89 6.12 -1.19 1.50
N ILE A 90 6.99 -2.19 1.42
CA ILE A 90 7.74 -2.53 0.20
C ILE A 90 6.80 -2.94 -0.95
N PRO A 91 5.92 -3.95 -0.82
CA PRO A 91 5.01 -4.32 -1.89
C PRO A 91 4.01 -3.21 -2.25
N THR A 92 3.58 -2.39 -1.29
CA THR A 92 2.68 -1.27 -1.54
C THR A 92 3.37 -0.17 -2.36
N LEU A 93 4.61 0.18 -2.02
CA LEU A 93 5.41 1.13 -2.80
C LEU A 93 5.67 0.60 -4.21
N SER A 94 6.07 -0.68 -4.34
CA SER A 94 6.29 -1.32 -5.63
C SER A 94 5.03 -1.31 -6.50
N ALA A 95 3.86 -1.66 -5.94
CA ALA A 95 2.59 -1.62 -6.65
C ALA A 95 2.25 -0.19 -7.11
N THR A 96 2.50 0.82 -6.26
CA THR A 96 2.26 2.23 -6.59
C THR A 96 3.20 2.71 -7.70
N VAL A 97 4.49 2.39 -7.64
CA VAL A 97 5.46 2.72 -8.70
C VAL A 97 5.03 2.10 -10.02
N ARG A 98 4.69 0.81 -10.04
CA ARG A 98 4.21 0.12 -11.25
C ARG A 98 2.95 0.76 -11.81
N ARG A 99 2.05 1.20 -10.95
CA ARG A 99 0.82 1.90 -11.37
C ARG A 99 1.12 3.27 -11.95
N LEU A 100 2.04 4.03 -11.36
CA LEU A 100 2.50 5.32 -11.89
C LEU A 100 3.18 5.15 -13.25
N ASN A 101 4.02 4.12 -13.40
CA ASN A 101 4.65 3.78 -14.67
C ASN A 101 3.61 3.47 -15.76
N ASP A 102 2.53 2.75 -15.41
CA ASP A 102 1.42 2.41 -16.32
C ASP A 102 0.68 3.64 -16.88
N ILE A 103 0.62 4.71 -16.11
CA ILE A 103 -0.01 5.99 -16.53
C ILE A 103 1.02 7.00 -17.07
N GLY A 104 2.27 6.58 -17.32
CA GLY A 104 3.33 7.43 -17.85
C GLY A 104 3.86 8.48 -16.87
N LYS A 105 3.72 8.24 -15.57
CA LYS A 105 4.27 9.09 -14.51
C LYS A 105 5.52 8.48 -13.92
N SER A 106 6.45 9.34 -13.46
CA SER A 106 7.65 8.86 -12.78
C SER A 106 7.30 8.15 -11.47
N GLY A 107 7.92 7.01 -11.22
CA GLY A 107 7.76 6.23 -9.98
C GLY A 107 8.17 6.99 -8.72
N TRP A 108 8.98 8.05 -8.84
CA TRP A 108 9.37 8.91 -7.71
C TRP A 108 8.18 9.58 -7.00
N TRP A 109 7.05 9.77 -7.68
CA TRP A 109 5.84 10.27 -7.07
C TRP A 109 5.25 9.34 -6.00
N SER A 110 5.67 8.07 -5.98
CA SER A 110 5.31 7.14 -4.89
C SER A 110 5.88 7.57 -3.54
N CYS A 111 6.95 8.37 -3.50
CA CYS A 111 7.49 8.94 -2.27
C CYS A 111 6.48 9.84 -1.53
N LEU A 112 5.43 10.32 -2.20
CA LEU A 112 4.34 11.04 -1.54
C LEU A 112 3.60 10.20 -0.49
N TRP A 113 3.68 8.86 -0.55
CA TRP A 113 3.15 7.98 0.50
C TRP A 113 3.95 8.06 1.81
N VAL A 114 5.24 8.38 1.71
CA VAL A 114 6.18 8.36 2.84
C VAL A 114 6.29 9.75 3.48
N LEU A 115 5.89 10.80 2.76
CA LEU A 115 5.95 12.16 3.28
C LEU A 115 5.03 12.33 4.51
N PRO A 116 5.46 13.09 5.52
CA PRO A 116 4.71 13.27 6.77
C PRO A 116 3.39 14.04 6.62
N VAL A 117 3.03 14.44 5.41
CA VAL A 117 1.75 15.09 5.08
C VAL A 117 0.92 14.16 4.18
N PRO A 118 0.41 13.03 4.72
CA PRO A 118 -0.26 12.01 3.92
C PRO A 118 -1.50 12.55 3.21
N VAL A 119 -2.22 13.48 3.81
CA VAL A 119 -3.47 14.04 3.26
C VAL A 119 -3.22 14.75 1.92
N LEU A 120 -2.19 15.58 1.83
CA LEU A 120 -1.86 16.29 0.58
C LEU A 120 -1.35 15.31 -0.48
N GLY A 121 -0.49 14.36 -0.11
CA GLY A 121 0.00 13.33 -1.02
C GLY A 121 -1.13 12.49 -1.61
N TRP A 122 -2.11 12.12 -0.79
CA TRP A 122 -3.27 11.34 -1.24
C TRP A 122 -4.17 12.12 -2.21
N PHE A 123 -4.39 13.41 -1.99
CA PHE A 123 -5.16 14.27 -2.90
C PHE A 123 -4.59 14.29 -4.33
N TRP A 124 -3.25 14.23 -4.47
CA TRP A 124 -2.59 14.21 -5.77
C TRP A 124 -2.46 12.80 -6.36
N LEU A 125 -2.16 11.79 -5.53
CA LEU A 125 -1.95 10.43 -5.98
C LEU A 125 -3.24 9.70 -6.38
N ILE A 126 -4.30 9.80 -5.57
CA ILE A 126 -5.55 9.07 -5.82
C ILE A 126 -6.15 9.39 -7.21
N PRO A 127 -6.28 10.65 -7.65
CA PRO A 127 -6.77 10.94 -8.99
C PRO A 127 -5.91 10.35 -10.11
N TRP A 128 -4.58 10.27 -9.89
CA TRP A 128 -3.69 9.66 -10.87
C TRP A 128 -3.83 8.15 -10.90
N LEU A 129 -3.93 7.50 -9.76
CA LEU A 129 -4.10 6.05 -9.66
C LEU A 129 -5.44 5.57 -10.24
N LEU A 130 -6.44 6.44 -10.30
CA LEU A 130 -7.75 6.18 -10.92
C LEU A 130 -7.75 6.30 -12.45
N ARG A 131 -6.73 6.94 -13.07
CA ARG A 131 -6.66 7.12 -14.52
C ARG A 131 -6.62 5.78 -15.26
N PRO A 132 -7.14 5.70 -16.49
CA PRO A 132 -7.00 4.50 -17.33
C PRO A 132 -5.53 4.28 -17.70
N SER A 133 -5.16 3.01 -17.93
CA SER A 133 -3.82 2.62 -18.39
C SER A 133 -3.50 3.25 -19.74
N GLN A 134 -2.29 3.76 -19.90
CA GLN A 134 -1.82 4.33 -21.19
C GLN A 134 -1.26 3.29 -22.15
N ALA A 135 -1.04 2.06 -21.69
CA ALA A 135 -0.48 0.96 -22.50
C ALA A 135 -1.27 0.67 -23.81
N ASN A 136 -2.49 1.19 -23.94
CA ASN A 136 -3.33 1.01 -25.14
C ASN A 136 -3.14 2.10 -26.20
N LYS A 137 -2.22 3.07 -26.03
CA LYS A 137 -1.96 4.12 -27.03
C LYS A 137 -0.74 3.84 -27.93
N SER A 138 0.02 2.78 -27.64
CA SER A 138 1.21 2.40 -28.43
C SER A 138 0.93 1.39 -29.54
N GLY A 139 -0.32 1.11 -29.82
CA GLY A 139 -0.74 0.21 -30.93
C GLY A 139 -1.23 1.01 -32.14
N LYS A 140 -0.38 1.84 -32.73
CA LYS A 140 -0.51 2.32 -34.12
C LYS A 140 0.86 2.29 -34.75
#